data_3277d10907a8d722725054f109cf3b61
#
_entry.id   3277d10907a8d722725054f109cf3b61
#
_cell.length_a   1.000
_cell.length_b   1.000
_cell.length_c   1.000
_cell.angle_alpha   90.00
_cell.angle_beta   90.00
_cell.angle_gamma   90.00
#
_symmetry.space_group_name_H-M   'P 1'
#
loop_
_entity.id
_entity.type
_entity.pdbx_description
1 polymer ?
#
loop_
_entity_poly.entity_id
_entity_poly.type
_entity_poly.pdbx_seq_one_letter_code
_entity_poly.pdbx_strand_id
1 'polypeptide(L)' 'MDLVECRSDSEYAERPLALTWQGRRIEIAEILASWRGPNEKGFRIKTVDGLAFDLAYREIPDEWQIQPI' A
#
# COMPACT_ATOMS: atom_id res chain seq x y z
N MET A 1 8.58 8.98 8.08
CA MET A 1 8.37 7.53 8.30
C MET A 1 7.31 7.04 7.34
N ASP A 2 7.64 6.05 6.54
CA ASP A 2 6.71 5.53 5.55
C ASP A 2 5.68 4.64 6.19
N LEU A 3 4.41 4.91 5.91
CA LEU A 3 3.31 4.09 6.42
C LEU A 3 3.18 2.78 5.64
N VAL A 4 3.78 2.72 4.46
CA VAL A 4 3.73 1.54 3.61
C VAL A 4 5.14 1.20 3.18
N GLU A 5 5.55 -0.04 3.41
CA GLU A 5 6.83 -0.53 2.95
C GLU A 5 6.65 -1.17 1.59
N CYS A 6 7.47 -0.76 0.64
CA CYS A 6 7.38 -1.24 -0.73
C CYS A 6 8.65 -1.92 -1.15
N ARG A 7 8.51 -2.88 -2.04
CA ARG A 7 9.64 -3.50 -2.71
C ARG A 7 9.82 -2.84 -4.07
N SER A 8 11.04 -2.38 -4.33
CA SER A 8 11.40 -1.85 -5.63
C SER A 8 11.88 -2.99 -6.52
N ASP A 9 11.09 -3.30 -7.53
CA ASP A 9 11.54 -4.18 -8.59
C ASP A 9 12.04 -3.32 -9.74
N SER A 10 13.12 -3.76 -10.36
CA SER A 10 13.84 -2.97 -11.35
C SER A 10 13.02 -2.63 -12.59
N GLU A 11 11.93 -3.30 -12.84
CA GLU A 11 11.14 -3.12 -14.06
C GLU A 11 9.73 -2.65 -13.83
N TYR A 12 9.24 -2.72 -12.59
CA TYR A 12 7.84 -2.44 -12.31
C TYR A 12 7.68 -1.53 -11.11
N ALA A 13 6.52 -0.95 -11.04
CA ALA A 13 6.13 -0.15 -9.93
C ALA A 13 6.33 -0.90 -8.62
N GLU A 14 6.62 -0.15 -7.58
CA GLU A 14 6.78 -0.65 -6.24
C GLU A 14 5.57 -1.50 -5.82
N ARG A 15 5.85 -2.62 -5.19
CA ARG A 15 4.81 -3.48 -4.65
C ARG A 15 4.78 -3.30 -3.13
N PRO A 16 3.61 -3.03 -2.54
CA PRO A 16 3.54 -2.93 -1.09
C PRO A 16 3.77 -4.29 -0.44
N LEU A 17 4.60 -4.32 0.60
CA LEU A 17 4.93 -5.52 1.36
C LEU A 17 4.30 -5.53 2.73
N ALA A 18 4.19 -4.36 3.35
CA ALA A 18 3.65 -4.21 4.68
C ALA A 18 3.14 -2.79 4.87
N LEU A 19 2.24 -2.62 5.82
CA LEU A 19 1.75 -1.30 6.19
C LEU A 19 1.84 -1.12 7.70
N THR A 20 1.87 0.13 8.14
CA THR A 20 1.78 0.48 9.55
C THR A 20 0.39 1.04 9.81
N TRP A 21 -0.35 0.38 10.67
CA TRP A 21 -1.70 0.76 11.03
C TRP A 21 -1.83 0.78 12.55
N GLN A 22 -2.23 1.95 13.07
CA GLN A 22 -2.38 2.14 14.52
C GLN A 22 -1.14 1.71 15.32
N GLY A 23 0.02 2.08 14.82
CA GLY A 23 1.29 1.78 15.48
C GLY A 23 1.81 0.37 15.29
N ARG A 24 1.14 -0.45 14.48
CA ARG A 24 1.54 -1.84 14.25
C ARG A 24 1.94 -2.05 12.80
N ARG A 25 3.04 -2.76 12.61
CA ARG A 25 3.44 -3.20 11.27
C ARG A 25 2.69 -4.49 10.93
N ILE A 26 1.98 -4.47 9.82
CA ILE A 26 1.18 -5.62 9.37
C ILE A 26 1.67 -6.02 7.97
N GLU A 27 2.02 -7.29 7.81
CA GLU A 27 2.46 -7.79 6.52
C GLU A 27 1.27 -8.01 5.58
N ILE A 28 1.50 -7.74 4.30
CA ILE A 28 0.50 -7.90 3.26
C ILE A 28 0.63 -9.31 2.69
N ALA A 29 -0.48 -10.06 2.74
CA ALA A 29 -0.51 -11.42 2.22
C ALA A 29 -0.81 -11.43 0.72
N GLU A 30 -1.66 -10.50 0.25
CA GLU A 30 -2.15 -10.55 -1.11
C GLU A 30 -2.53 -9.15 -1.60
N ILE A 31 -2.26 -8.88 -2.86
CA ILE A 31 -2.74 -7.68 -3.54
C ILE A 31 -3.97 -8.09 -4.33
N LEU A 32 -5.13 -7.55 -3.96
CA LEU A 32 -6.41 -7.92 -4.56
C LEU A 32 -6.70 -7.12 -5.82
N ALA A 33 -6.26 -5.87 -5.86
CA ALA A 33 -6.48 -4.98 -6.99
C ALA A 33 -5.45 -3.87 -6.97
N SER A 34 -5.20 -3.28 -8.12
CA SER A 34 -4.35 -2.10 -8.22
C SER A 34 -4.93 -1.15 -9.24
N TRP A 35 -4.69 0.14 -9.04
CA TRP A 35 -5.12 1.16 -9.99
C TRP A 35 -4.10 2.28 -10.04
N ARG A 36 -4.16 3.04 -11.11
CA ARG A 36 -3.26 4.17 -11.32
C ARG A 36 -4.04 5.32 -11.93
N GLY A 37 -3.86 6.50 -11.38
CA GLY A 37 -4.38 7.74 -11.93
C GLY A 37 -3.25 8.76 -12.12
N PRO A 38 -3.57 9.96 -12.57
CA PRO A 38 -2.57 11.03 -12.68
C PRO A 38 -2.02 11.35 -11.29
N ASN A 39 -0.71 11.21 -11.13
CA ASN A 39 0.00 11.53 -9.89
C ASN A 39 -0.43 10.70 -8.68
N GLU A 40 -1.11 9.57 -8.90
CA GLU A 40 -1.47 8.68 -7.80
C GLU A 40 -1.52 7.23 -8.26
N LYS A 41 -1.39 6.33 -7.31
CA LYS A 41 -1.58 4.91 -7.53
C LYS A 41 -2.19 4.31 -6.27
N GLY A 42 -2.86 3.18 -6.41
CA GLY A 42 -3.50 2.56 -5.27
C GLY A 42 -3.50 1.05 -5.36
N PHE A 43 -3.69 0.45 -4.21
CA PHE A 43 -3.74 -1.01 -4.08
C PHE A 43 -4.82 -1.39 -3.07
N ARG A 44 -5.61 -2.39 -3.42
CA ARG A 44 -6.46 -3.04 -2.44
C ARG A 44 -5.75 -4.30 -2.01
N ILE A 45 -5.52 -4.43 -0.73
CA ILE A 45 -4.70 -5.51 -0.20
C ILE A 45 -5.41 -6.27 0.90
N LYS A 46 -4.93 -7.48 1.15
CA LYS A 46 -5.34 -8.29 2.28
C LYS A 46 -4.11 -8.61 3.10
N THR A 47 -4.23 -8.42 4.42
CA THR A 47 -3.12 -8.68 5.32
C THR A 47 -3.06 -10.16 5.71
N VAL A 48 -1.95 -10.55 6.33
CA VAL A 48 -1.81 -11.92 6.85
C VAL A 48 -2.83 -12.24 7.94
N ASP A 49 -3.34 -11.19 8.61
CA ASP A 49 -4.39 -11.34 9.62
C ASP A 49 -5.80 -11.40 9.04
N GLY A 50 -5.93 -11.33 7.72
CA GLY A 50 -7.22 -11.38 7.06
C GLY A 50 -7.96 -10.07 6.96
N LEU A 51 -7.29 -8.95 7.25
CA LEU A 51 -7.88 -7.62 7.12
C LEU A 51 -7.67 -7.07 5.72
N ALA A 52 -8.60 -6.25 5.26
CA ALA A 52 -8.50 -5.61 3.96
C ALA A 52 -8.35 -4.11 4.12
N PHE A 53 -7.49 -3.53 3.28
CA PHE A 53 -7.24 -2.09 3.26
C PHE A 53 -7.09 -1.59 1.84
N ASP A 54 -7.44 -0.33 1.63
CA ASP A 54 -7.07 0.40 0.42
C ASP A 54 -5.88 1.28 0.76
N LEU A 55 -4.81 1.16 -0.03
CA LEU A 55 -3.60 1.94 0.11
C LEU A 55 -3.52 2.86 -1.09
N ALA A 56 -3.49 4.16 -0.87
CA ALA A 56 -3.38 5.14 -1.95
C ALA A 56 -2.10 5.95 -1.76
N TYR A 57 -1.31 6.04 -2.81
CA TYR A 57 -0.10 6.83 -2.83
C TYR A 57 -0.28 8.04 -3.74
N ARG A 58 0.00 9.22 -3.22
CA ARG A 58 0.03 10.45 -4.00
C ARG A 58 1.47 10.90 -4.18
N GLU A 59 1.83 11.24 -5.40
CA GLU A 59 3.17 11.73 -5.67
C GLU A 59 3.38 13.15 -5.18
N ILE A 60 2.33 13.95 -5.13
CA ILE A 60 2.38 15.34 -4.68
C ILE A 60 1.21 15.61 -3.73
N PRO A 61 1.46 15.76 -2.42
CA PRO A 61 2.72 15.50 -1.72
C PRO A 61 3.01 14.00 -1.67
N ASP A 62 4.26 13.65 -1.47
CA ASP A 62 4.70 12.26 -1.38
C ASP A 62 4.15 11.65 -0.08
N GLU A 63 2.97 11.04 -0.15
CA GLU A 63 2.35 10.44 1.04
C GLU A 63 1.43 9.28 0.70
N TRP A 64 1.28 8.41 1.67
CA TRP A 64 0.36 7.28 1.62
C TRP A 64 -0.88 7.57 2.46
N GLN A 65 -2.03 7.12 1.97
CA GLN A 65 -3.26 7.10 2.74
C GLN A 65 -3.70 5.64 2.89
N ILE A 66 -4.03 5.26 4.11
CA ILE A 66 -4.46 3.90 4.42
C ILE A 66 -5.90 3.98 4.89
N GLN A 67 -6.76 3.20 4.24
CA GLN A 67 -8.18 3.20 4.57
C GLN A 67 -8.67 1.76 4.73
N PRO A 68 -9.19 1.40 5.91
CA PRO A 68 -9.77 0.07 6.10
C PRO A 68 -11.04 -0.08 5.27
N ILE A 69 -11.26 -1.29 4.81
CA ILE A 69 -12.45 -1.63 4.05
C ILE A 69 -13.47 -2.28 4.96
#